data_c22af8cee20e97865ea53d4f2bb0de0c
#
_entry.id   c22af8cee20e97865ea53d4f2bb0de0c
#
_cell.length_a   1.000
_cell.length_b   1.000
_cell.length_c   1.000
_cell.angle_alpha   90.00
_cell.angle_beta   90.00
_cell.angle_gamma   90.00
#
_symmetry.space_group_name_H-M   'P 1'
#
loop_
_entity.id
_entity.type
_entity.pdbx_description
1 polymer ?
#
loop_
_entity_poly.entity_id
_entity_poly.type
_entity_poly.pdbx_seq_one_letter_code
_entity_poly.pdbx_strand_id
1 'polypeptide(L)'
;ILAFDYHIIDGLTFTLQGAYVTNIKETKDYRKECWYDDVNYHGPDQLTETISRWSRYTLDALLNYDKTFNQDHHFKAMAGYKIEKYDYRNLEAFRKSFPNSEVTDLNGGDSSTQTNSGYSRELALLSYFGRLNYDYKGKYLLEANFRADASSRFAKGYRWGYFPSFSGA
;
A
#
# COMPACT_ATOMS: atom_id res chain seq x y z
N ILE A 1 -8.28 -11.14 0.62
CA ILE A 1 -9.00 -10.59 -0.54
C ILE A 1 -10.36 -11.24 -0.57
N LEU A 2 -11.40 -10.42 -0.74
CA LEU A 2 -12.78 -10.84 -0.98
C LEU A 2 -13.21 -10.22 -2.30
N ALA A 3 -13.84 -10.99 -3.17
CA ALA A 3 -14.39 -10.52 -4.43
C ALA A 3 -15.82 -11.01 -4.59
N PHE A 4 -16.65 -10.17 -5.18
CA PHE A 4 -18.05 -10.43 -5.48
C PHE A 4 -18.33 -9.97 -6.91
N ASP A 5 -18.81 -10.90 -7.74
CA ASP A 5 -19.22 -10.63 -9.12
C ASP A 5 -20.75 -10.75 -9.23
N TYR A 6 -21.35 -9.75 -9.87
CA TYR A 6 -22.77 -9.71 -10.14
C TYR A 6 -23.04 -9.46 -11.62
N HIS A 7 -23.66 -10.44 -12.28
CA HIS A 7 -24.10 -10.33 -13.66
C HIS A 7 -25.44 -9.58 -13.71
N ILE A 8 -25.40 -8.33 -14.17
CA ILE A 8 -26.59 -7.45 -14.18
C ILE A 8 -27.51 -7.83 -15.34
N ILE A 9 -26.94 -7.93 -16.54
CA ILE A 9 -27.60 -8.38 -17.78
C ILE A 9 -26.54 -9.10 -18.65
N ASP A 10 -26.97 -9.70 -19.75
CA ASP A 10 -26.06 -10.30 -20.71
C ASP A 10 -24.99 -9.31 -21.20
N GLY A 11 -23.74 -9.67 -21.01
CA GLY A 11 -22.57 -8.85 -21.32
C GLY A 11 -22.18 -7.80 -20.25
N LEU A 12 -23.00 -7.56 -19.22
CA LEU A 12 -22.70 -6.55 -18.19
C LEU A 12 -22.47 -7.18 -16.83
N THR A 13 -21.26 -7.05 -16.30
CA THR A 13 -20.83 -7.58 -15.00
C THR A 13 -20.33 -6.46 -14.11
N PHE A 14 -20.81 -6.43 -12.87
CA PHE A 14 -20.26 -5.61 -11.80
C PHE A 14 -19.40 -6.48 -10.89
N THR A 15 -18.19 -6.03 -10.61
CA THR A 15 -17.25 -6.67 -9.68
C THR A 15 -16.92 -5.71 -8.53
N LEU A 16 -17.09 -6.19 -7.30
CA LEU A 16 -16.63 -5.49 -6.09
C LEU A 16 -15.56 -6.33 -5.42
N GLN A 17 -14.37 -5.75 -5.24
CA GLN A 17 -13.24 -6.44 -4.61
C GLN A 17 -12.70 -5.62 -3.45
N GLY A 18 -12.51 -6.28 -2.30
CA GLY A 18 -11.87 -5.70 -1.13
C GLY A 18 -10.62 -6.47 -0.73
N ALA A 19 -9.58 -5.77 -0.31
CA ALA A 19 -8.37 -6.38 0.21
C ALA A 19 -7.86 -5.62 1.44
N TYR A 20 -7.39 -6.39 2.41
CA TYR A 20 -6.62 -5.90 3.54
C TYR A 20 -5.32 -6.67 3.62
N VAL A 21 -4.22 -5.96 3.68
CA VAL A 21 -2.88 -6.52 3.84
C VAL A 21 -2.21 -5.79 5.00
N THR A 22 -1.64 -6.53 5.93
CA THR A 22 -0.82 -5.97 7.01
C THR A 22 0.51 -6.70 7.09
N ASN A 23 1.55 -5.96 7.40
CA ASN A 23 2.88 -6.48 7.66
C ASN A 23 3.39 -5.83 8.96
N ILE A 24 3.86 -6.66 9.87
CA ILE A 24 4.44 -6.22 11.15
C ILE A 24 5.90 -6.68 11.13
N LYS A 25 6.79 -5.74 11.37
CA LYS A 25 8.21 -5.99 11.57
C LYS A 25 8.58 -5.62 13.00
N GLU A 26 9.09 -6.59 13.72
CA GLU A 26 9.66 -6.42 15.05
C GLU A 26 11.17 -6.57 14.92
N THR A 27 11.90 -5.67 15.53
CA THR A 27 13.36 -5.67 15.55
C THR A 27 13.82 -5.48 16.96
N LYS A 28 14.72 -6.35 17.42
CA LYS A 28 15.39 -6.27 18.70
C LYS A 28 16.88 -6.14 18.41
N ASP A 29 17.46 -4.99 18.70
CA ASP A 29 18.90 -4.68 18.50
C ASP A 29 19.54 -4.52 19.89
N TYR A 30 20.24 -5.57 20.33
CA TYR A 30 21.01 -5.55 21.57
C TYR A 30 22.48 -5.38 21.22
N ARG A 31 23.07 -4.31 21.70
CA ARG A 31 24.49 -4.01 21.54
C ARG A 31 25.18 -4.16 22.88
N LYS A 32 26.06 -5.16 22.92
CA LYS A 32 26.87 -5.46 24.09
C LYS A 32 28.00 -4.45 24.22
N GLU A 33 28.32 -4.09 25.46
CA GLU A 33 29.55 -3.31 25.72
C GLU A 33 30.78 -4.12 25.34
N CYS A 34 31.76 -3.44 24.77
CA CYS A 34 33.04 -4.05 24.44
C CYS A 34 34.15 -2.99 24.36
N TRP A 35 35.35 -3.42 24.69
CA TRP A 35 36.59 -2.69 24.41
C TRP A 35 37.14 -3.18 23.08
N TYR A 36 37.41 -2.30 22.17
CA TYR A 36 38.09 -2.62 20.88
C TYR A 36 39.63 -2.57 21.00
N ASP A 37 40.07 -1.67 21.88
CA ASP A 37 41.47 -1.48 22.26
C ASP A 37 41.52 -0.71 23.61
N ASP A 38 42.73 -0.34 24.07
CA ASP A 38 42.94 0.34 25.35
C ASP A 38 42.29 1.72 25.45
N VAL A 39 41.86 2.29 24.34
CA VAL A 39 41.28 3.65 24.25
C VAL A 39 39.85 3.65 23.76
N ASN A 40 39.50 2.71 22.89
CA ASN A 40 38.18 2.66 22.24
C ASN A 40 37.22 1.70 22.99
N TYR A 41 36.24 2.29 23.63
CA TYR A 41 35.22 1.58 24.38
C TYR A 41 33.84 1.84 23.76
N HIS A 42 33.05 0.79 23.58
CA HIS A 42 31.64 0.86 23.26
C HIS A 42 30.82 0.32 24.45
N GLY A 43 30.00 1.17 25.00
CA GLY A 43 29.17 0.79 26.13
C GLY A 43 28.48 1.99 26.81
N PRO A 44 27.68 1.75 27.79
CA PRO A 44 27.23 0.44 28.33
C PRO A 44 26.35 -0.34 27.36
N ASP A 45 26.06 -1.62 27.71
CA ASP A 45 25.07 -2.46 27.00
C ASP A 45 23.80 -1.67 26.72
N GLN A 46 23.25 -1.81 25.53
CA GLN A 46 22.05 -1.08 25.11
C GLN A 46 21.11 -1.95 24.28
N LEU A 47 19.82 -1.73 24.46
CA LEU A 47 18.75 -2.43 23.75
C LEU A 47 17.81 -1.42 23.11
N THR A 48 17.57 -1.63 21.81
CA THR A 48 16.52 -0.96 21.06
C THR A 48 15.51 -1.99 20.57
N GLU A 49 14.25 -1.80 20.89
CA GLU A 49 13.16 -2.59 20.32
C GLU A 49 12.28 -1.68 19.45
N THR A 50 12.05 -2.12 18.22
CA THR A 50 11.28 -1.36 17.24
C THR A 50 10.15 -2.23 16.69
N ILE A 51 8.92 -1.71 16.72
CA ILE A 51 7.75 -2.32 16.08
C ILE A 51 7.29 -1.39 14.97
N SER A 52 7.31 -1.89 13.74
CA SER A 52 6.80 -1.17 12.57
C SER A 52 5.65 -1.94 11.95
N ARG A 53 4.51 -1.29 11.77
CA ARG A 53 3.33 -1.89 11.14
C ARG A 53 2.94 -1.10 9.89
N TRP A 54 2.79 -1.81 8.77
CA TRP A 54 2.23 -1.32 7.52
C TRP A 54 0.89 -2.00 7.27
N SER A 55 -0.12 -1.23 6.99
CA SER A 55 -1.42 -1.74 6.60
C SER A 55 -1.88 -1.09 5.30
N ARG A 56 -2.46 -1.88 4.41
CA ARG A 56 -3.05 -1.40 3.17
C ARG A 56 -4.47 -1.93 3.04
N TYR A 57 -5.39 -1.02 2.83
CA TYR A 57 -6.79 -1.28 2.50
C TYR A 57 -7.00 -0.92 1.04
N THR A 58 -7.63 -1.80 0.31
CA THR A 58 -7.98 -1.59 -1.10
C THR A 58 -9.45 -1.94 -1.30
N LEU A 59 -10.16 -1.07 -2.00
CA LEU A 59 -11.52 -1.34 -2.49
C LEU A 59 -11.55 -0.98 -3.97
N ASP A 60 -11.92 -1.97 -4.79
CA ASP A 60 -12.10 -1.83 -6.23
C ASP A 60 -13.56 -2.11 -6.59
N ALA A 61 -14.17 -1.23 -7.36
CA ALA A 61 -15.47 -1.43 -7.98
C ALA A 61 -15.32 -1.30 -9.49
N LEU A 62 -15.69 -2.33 -10.23
CA LEU A 62 -15.52 -2.43 -11.67
C LEU A 62 -16.85 -2.74 -12.33
N LEU A 63 -17.12 -2.07 -13.44
CA LEU A 63 -18.23 -2.35 -14.32
C LEU A 63 -17.66 -2.73 -15.68
N ASN A 64 -17.90 -3.96 -16.13
CA ASN A 64 -17.44 -4.49 -17.39
C ASN A 64 -18.62 -4.78 -18.31
N TYR A 65 -18.53 -4.30 -19.53
CA TYR A 65 -19.50 -4.60 -20.59
C TYR A 65 -18.76 -5.21 -21.77
N ASP A 66 -19.24 -6.34 -22.27
CA ASP A 66 -18.68 -7.07 -23.40
C ASP A 66 -19.83 -7.61 -24.26
N LYS A 67 -19.97 -7.09 -25.48
CA LYS A 67 -21.04 -7.52 -26.38
C LYS A 67 -20.65 -7.39 -27.85
N THR A 68 -21.09 -8.39 -28.63
CA THR A 68 -20.99 -8.38 -30.09
C THR A 68 -22.35 -8.08 -30.69
N PHE A 69 -22.39 -7.09 -31.60
CA PHE A 69 -23.60 -6.69 -32.34
C PHE A 69 -23.45 -7.09 -33.81
N ASN A 70 -24.50 -7.62 -34.39
CA ASN A 70 -24.56 -7.99 -35.82
C ASN A 70 -23.37 -8.85 -36.31
N GLN A 71 -22.75 -9.64 -35.42
CA GLN A 71 -21.58 -10.49 -35.68
C GLN A 71 -20.29 -9.75 -36.10
N ASP A 72 -20.36 -8.48 -36.45
CA ASP A 72 -19.28 -7.69 -37.02
C ASP A 72 -18.70 -6.64 -36.06
N HIS A 73 -19.46 -6.23 -35.05
CA HIS A 73 -19.11 -5.16 -34.15
C HIS A 73 -18.93 -5.68 -32.73
N HIS A 74 -17.69 -5.78 -32.28
CA HIS A 74 -17.38 -6.17 -30.92
C HIS A 74 -17.02 -4.95 -30.07
N PHE A 75 -17.74 -4.74 -29.00
CA PHE A 75 -17.59 -3.61 -28.09
C PHE A 75 -17.30 -4.09 -26.69
N LYS A 76 -16.17 -3.63 -26.10
CA LYS A 76 -15.84 -3.83 -24.70
C LYS A 76 -15.69 -2.47 -24.03
N ALA A 77 -16.37 -2.31 -22.90
CA ALA A 77 -16.24 -1.13 -22.07
C ALA A 77 -15.95 -1.54 -20.62
N MET A 78 -15.09 -0.80 -19.96
CA MET A 78 -14.81 -0.96 -18.53
C MET A 78 -14.84 0.42 -17.87
N ALA A 79 -15.51 0.52 -16.75
CA ALA A 79 -15.41 1.66 -15.85
C ALA A 79 -14.99 1.16 -14.47
N GLY A 80 -14.04 1.83 -13.83
CA GLY A 80 -13.50 1.41 -12.55
C GLY A 80 -13.34 2.56 -11.57
N TYR A 81 -13.51 2.22 -10.31
CA TYR A 81 -13.28 3.06 -9.15
C TYR A 81 -12.41 2.30 -8.17
N LYS A 82 -11.35 2.94 -7.67
CA LYS A 82 -10.42 2.33 -6.72
C LYS A 82 -10.07 3.30 -5.60
N ILE A 83 -10.14 2.81 -4.37
CA ILE A 83 -9.62 3.48 -3.19
C ILE A 83 -8.51 2.62 -2.61
N GLU A 84 -7.38 3.25 -2.28
CA GLU A 84 -6.33 2.66 -1.48
C GLU A 84 -6.01 3.56 -0.29
N LYS A 85 -5.90 2.95 0.89
CA LYS A 85 -5.40 3.61 2.09
C LYS A 85 -4.20 2.85 2.63
N TYR A 86 -3.13 3.57 2.90
CA TYR A 86 -1.90 3.06 3.51
C TYR A 86 -1.72 3.70 4.87
N ASP A 87 -1.58 2.86 5.88
CA ASP A 87 -1.27 3.27 7.24
C ASP A 87 0.10 2.70 7.63
N TYR A 88 0.99 3.55 8.10
CA TYR A 88 2.26 3.16 8.69
C TYR A 88 2.34 3.66 10.11
N ARG A 89 2.75 2.79 11.02
CA ARG A 89 3.02 3.14 12.41
C ARG A 89 4.35 2.54 12.84
N ASN A 90 5.17 3.36 13.45
CA ASN A 90 6.42 2.97 14.09
C ASN A 90 6.36 3.30 15.57
N LEU A 91 6.91 2.40 16.38
CA LEU A 91 7.13 2.57 17.80
C LEU A 91 8.53 2.03 18.13
N GLU A 92 9.31 2.81 18.83
CA GLU A 92 10.65 2.45 19.27
C GLU A 92 10.77 2.67 20.76
N ALA A 93 11.43 1.74 21.45
CA ALA A 93 11.76 1.82 22.87
C ALA A 93 13.25 1.49 23.04
N PHE A 94 13.89 2.21 23.96
CA PHE A 94 15.32 2.09 24.21
C PHE A 94 15.62 2.13 25.70
N ARG A 95 16.58 1.30 26.12
CA ARG A 95 17.27 1.37 27.41
C ARG A 95 18.73 0.93 27.27
N LYS A 96 19.54 1.32 28.23
CA LYS A 96 20.94 0.90 28.36
C LYS A 96 21.29 0.56 29.80
N SER A 97 22.54 0.18 30.05
CA SER A 97 23.07 -0.22 31.38
C SER A 97 22.33 -1.44 31.93
N PHE A 98 22.44 -2.55 31.24
CA PHE A 98 21.91 -3.85 31.69
C PHE A 98 22.86 -4.48 32.73
N PRO A 99 22.34 -5.25 33.70
CA PRO A 99 23.16 -5.87 34.74
C PRO A 99 24.09 -6.96 34.21
N ASN A 100 23.73 -7.59 33.10
CA ASN A 100 24.52 -8.55 32.34
C ASN A 100 23.93 -8.74 30.95
N SER A 101 24.68 -9.35 30.03
CA SER A 101 24.25 -9.59 28.65
C SER A 101 23.23 -10.70 28.44
N GLU A 102 22.82 -11.40 29.48
CA GLU A 102 21.78 -12.44 29.42
C GLU A 102 20.38 -11.84 29.58
N VAL A 103 20.28 -10.70 30.27
CA VAL A 103 19.02 -9.96 30.44
C VAL A 103 18.82 -9.05 29.26
N THR A 104 17.96 -9.48 28.33
CA THR A 104 17.68 -8.76 27.10
C THR A 104 16.25 -8.24 27.01
N ASP A 105 15.56 -8.08 28.13
CA ASP A 105 14.25 -7.41 28.19
C ASP A 105 14.41 -5.94 28.57
N LEU A 106 13.62 -5.05 27.96
CA LEU A 106 13.72 -3.61 28.20
C LEU A 106 13.70 -3.25 29.69
N ASN A 107 12.90 -3.96 30.50
CA ASN A 107 12.82 -3.71 31.94
C ASN A 107 14.10 -4.07 32.70
N GLY A 108 15.01 -4.84 32.11
CA GLY A 108 16.32 -5.15 32.70
C GLY A 108 17.30 -3.99 32.64
N GLY A 109 17.11 -3.05 31.73
CA GLY A 109 17.95 -1.85 31.64
C GLY A 109 17.58 -0.78 32.66
N ASP A 110 18.52 0.12 32.94
CA ASP A 110 18.34 1.24 33.86
C ASP A 110 17.14 2.11 33.43
N SER A 111 16.16 2.26 34.34
CA SER A 111 14.94 3.03 34.09
C SER A 111 15.19 4.52 33.85
N SER A 112 16.30 5.07 34.37
CA SER A 112 16.67 6.46 34.12
C SER A 112 17.10 6.74 32.67
N THR A 113 17.45 5.69 31.92
CA THR A 113 17.91 5.76 30.53
C THR A 113 16.81 5.51 29.50
N GLN A 114 15.58 5.25 29.96
CA GLN A 114 14.48 4.92 29.06
C GLN A 114 14.14 6.08 28.13
N THR A 115 14.03 5.74 26.85
CA THR A 115 13.47 6.64 25.84
C THR A 115 12.49 5.88 24.97
N ASN A 116 11.54 6.58 24.41
CA ASN A 116 10.63 6.06 23.40
C ASN A 116 10.38 7.10 22.32
N SER A 117 10.10 6.61 21.14
CA SER A 117 9.66 7.46 20.04
C SER A 117 8.62 6.71 19.21
N GLY A 118 7.81 7.45 18.49
CA GLY A 118 6.83 6.85 17.60
C GLY A 118 6.20 7.86 16.68
N TYR A 119 5.82 7.40 15.49
CA TYR A 119 5.11 8.22 14.53
C TYR A 119 4.19 7.37 13.65
N SER A 120 3.22 8.06 13.06
CA SER A 120 2.31 7.46 12.09
C SER A 120 2.32 8.28 10.81
N ARG A 121 2.10 7.60 9.69
CA ARG A 121 1.92 8.22 8.37
C ARG A 121 0.74 7.58 7.69
N GLU A 122 -0.08 8.38 7.04
CA GLU A 122 -1.21 7.94 6.24
C GLU A 122 -1.09 8.45 4.81
N LEU A 123 -1.50 7.63 3.88
CA LEU A 123 -1.62 7.97 2.47
C LEU A 123 -2.94 7.41 1.95
N ALA A 124 -3.71 8.22 1.25
CA ALA A 124 -4.90 7.79 0.54
C ALA A 124 -4.75 8.10 -0.96
N LEU A 125 -5.11 7.14 -1.77
CA LEU A 125 -5.19 7.25 -3.23
C LEU A 125 -6.62 6.96 -3.67
N LEU A 126 -7.09 7.71 -4.65
CA LEU A 126 -8.39 7.56 -5.27
C LEU A 126 -8.22 7.58 -6.77
N SER A 127 -8.78 6.60 -7.46
CA SER A 127 -8.67 6.47 -8.91
C SER A 127 -10.03 6.23 -9.55
N TYR A 128 -10.29 6.94 -10.64
CA TYR A 128 -11.33 6.61 -11.62
C TYR A 128 -10.65 6.24 -12.92
N PHE A 129 -11.09 5.17 -13.53
CA PHE A 129 -10.54 4.76 -14.81
C PHE A 129 -11.59 4.12 -15.69
N GLY A 130 -11.37 4.20 -16.99
CA GLY A 130 -12.24 3.60 -17.99
C GLY A 130 -11.45 3.19 -19.21
N ARG A 131 -11.96 2.19 -19.90
CA ARG A 131 -11.44 1.67 -21.17
C ARG A 131 -12.59 1.40 -22.11
N LEU A 132 -12.43 1.78 -23.35
CA LEU A 132 -13.32 1.42 -24.45
C LEU A 132 -12.50 0.73 -25.53
N ASN A 133 -12.92 -0.45 -25.94
CA ASN A 133 -12.36 -1.18 -27.07
C ASN A 133 -13.49 -1.41 -28.07
N TYR A 134 -13.19 -1.14 -29.32
CA TYR A 134 -14.08 -1.42 -30.45
C TYR A 134 -13.33 -2.17 -31.52
N ASP A 135 -13.91 -3.26 -31.97
CA ASP A 135 -13.40 -4.10 -33.06
C ASP A 135 -14.49 -4.22 -34.12
N TYR A 136 -14.12 -3.88 -35.36
CA TYR A 136 -14.95 -4.07 -36.54
C TYR A 136 -14.37 -5.15 -37.44
N LYS A 137 -15.04 -6.31 -37.48
CA LYS A 137 -14.70 -7.48 -38.33
C LYS A 137 -13.28 -8.03 -38.11
N GLY A 138 -12.64 -7.80 -36.97
CA GLY A 138 -11.24 -8.16 -36.73
C GLY A 138 -10.24 -7.39 -37.61
N LYS A 139 -10.68 -6.32 -38.27
CA LYS A 139 -9.85 -5.52 -39.22
C LYS A 139 -9.50 -4.15 -38.69
N TYR A 140 -10.41 -3.52 -37.96
CA TYR A 140 -10.23 -2.18 -37.43
C TYR A 140 -10.40 -2.25 -35.91
N LEU A 141 -9.33 -1.97 -35.21
CA LEU A 141 -9.27 -2.01 -33.76
C LEU A 141 -9.06 -0.59 -33.23
N LEU A 142 -9.92 -0.14 -32.32
CA LEU A 142 -9.78 1.15 -31.65
C LEU A 142 -9.81 0.91 -30.13
N GLU A 143 -8.91 1.57 -29.44
CA GLU A 143 -8.89 1.59 -27.97
C GLU A 143 -8.76 3.02 -27.46
N ALA A 144 -9.55 3.34 -26.43
CA ALA A 144 -9.44 4.58 -25.68
C ALA A 144 -9.37 4.25 -24.19
N ASN A 145 -8.39 4.80 -23.49
CA ASN A 145 -8.26 4.69 -22.05
C ASN A 145 -8.27 6.08 -21.42
N PHE A 146 -8.86 6.16 -20.25
CA PHE A 146 -8.83 7.35 -19.42
C PHE A 146 -8.61 6.95 -17.96
N ARG A 147 -7.73 7.69 -17.27
CA ARG A 147 -7.50 7.52 -15.85
C ARG A 147 -7.38 8.88 -15.17
N ALA A 148 -8.04 9.01 -14.04
CA ALA A 148 -7.93 10.15 -13.14
C ALA A 148 -7.51 9.65 -11.76
N ASP A 149 -6.36 10.08 -11.26
CA ASP A 149 -5.80 9.67 -9.98
C ASP A 149 -5.67 10.88 -9.05
N ALA A 150 -6.10 10.71 -7.79
CA ALA A 150 -5.89 11.69 -6.75
C ALA A 150 -5.05 11.10 -5.60
N SER A 151 -4.15 11.92 -5.05
CA SER A 151 -3.33 11.53 -3.91
C SER A 151 -3.45 12.54 -2.78
N SER A 152 -3.56 12.03 -1.53
CA SER A 152 -3.59 12.86 -0.32
C SER A 152 -2.25 13.55 -0.03
N ARG A 153 -1.17 13.19 -0.73
CA ARG A 153 0.16 13.83 -0.57
C ARG A 153 0.21 15.25 -1.15
N PHE A 154 -0.69 15.55 -2.09
CA PHE A 154 -0.76 16.86 -2.71
C PHE A 154 -1.74 17.79 -1.98
N ALA A 155 -1.48 19.08 -2.03
CA ALA A 155 -2.35 20.11 -1.47
C ALA A 155 -3.76 20.07 -2.11
N LYS A 156 -4.76 20.55 -1.38
CA LYS A 156 -6.12 20.72 -1.92
C LYS A 156 -6.06 21.55 -3.21
N GLY A 157 -6.73 21.10 -4.26
CA GLY A 157 -6.72 21.75 -5.59
C GLY A 157 -5.69 21.19 -6.57
N TYR A 158 -4.65 20.48 -6.11
CA TYR A 158 -3.60 19.88 -6.95
C TYR A 158 -3.52 18.36 -6.84
N ARG A 159 -4.56 17.73 -6.32
CA ARG A 159 -4.56 16.29 -6.01
C ARG A 159 -4.77 15.40 -7.22
N TRP A 160 -5.35 15.92 -8.29
CA TRP A 160 -5.78 15.15 -9.44
C TRP A 160 -4.80 15.22 -10.60
N GLY A 161 -4.44 14.04 -11.13
CA GLY A 161 -3.77 13.86 -12.41
C GLY A 161 -4.70 13.14 -13.39
N TYR A 162 -4.62 13.49 -14.69
CA TYR A 162 -5.47 12.95 -15.76
C TYR A 162 -4.60 12.35 -16.85
N PHE A 163 -4.90 11.14 -17.26
CA PHE A 163 -4.06 10.33 -18.16
C PHE A 163 -4.92 9.70 -19.27
N PRO A 164 -5.23 10.41 -20.34
CA PRO A 164 -5.88 9.84 -21.52
C PRO A 164 -4.86 9.11 -22.39
N SER A 165 -5.27 8.02 -23.06
CA SER A 165 -4.52 7.37 -24.14
C SER A 165 -5.44 6.79 -25.17
N PHE A 166 -4.97 6.74 -26.44
CA PHE A 166 -5.70 6.25 -27.60
C PHE A 166 -4.78 5.39 -28.46
N SER A 167 -5.31 4.33 -29.02
CA SER A 167 -4.62 3.50 -30.01
C SER A 167 -5.58 3.00 -31.08
N GLY A 168 -5.05 2.68 -32.26
CA GLY A 168 -5.80 2.13 -33.40
C GLY A 168 -4.92 1.25 -34.26
N ALA A 169 -5.50 0.21 -34.81
CA ALA A 169 -4.86 -0.76 -35.71
C ALA A 169 -5.84 -1.19 -36.81
#